data_acd33cfe21479141f95c76d5240e50d1
#
_entry.id   acd33cfe21479141f95c76d5240e50d1
#
_cell.length_a   1.000
_cell.length_b   1.000
_cell.length_c   1.000
_cell.angle_alpha   90.00
_cell.angle_beta   90.00
_cell.angle_gamma   90.00
#
_symmetry.space_group_name_H-M   'P 1'
#
loop_
_entity.id
_entity.type
_entity.pdbx_description
1 polymer ?
#
loop_
_entity_poly.entity_id
_entity_poly.type
_entity_poly.pdbx_seq_one_letter_code
_entity_poly.pdbx_strand_id
1 'polypeptide(L)'
;NAVKEHLHDLMEMAESRAEEIDRISCEEEERVSRGYEIRTYFSVDGGQVDRVRKAVAKTSENALLNLRYVPAARLVHVNTKWRSQKTEGFPIGLISGDWRASIPEADANIKEEFRLVKLWTSNLADALYIEPIQPLGLKPDGVITLQHAIKRAIERVFQVEPNEIGVVAIGDPEAPNILLYEAAEGSLGILSQFVDDVDVFHDVIAQAIVLCRFDDAEYKGPASYDDLLSYYNQRDHKIIDRHLIKDALEKLHICSIEIQTNAGFRSYDEQYESLMRNLDPTSSTERKFINHLYQNGLRLPDAAQKRVDGIFVQPDFYYEPRFWVFCDGTPHDEPAVKADDEIKRQSIMARGDEVWVYYYKDDLAAIVAKRPDIFRKVR
;
A
#
# COMPACT_ATOMS: atom_id res chain seq x y z
N ASN A 1 12.85 -18.26 -5.80
CA ASN A 1 11.96 -17.43 -6.59
C ASN A 1 12.68 -17.09 -7.89
N ALA A 2 12.24 -17.71 -9.00
CA ALA A 2 12.76 -17.37 -10.31
C ALA A 2 12.16 -16.01 -10.72
N VAL A 3 13.01 -15.02 -10.91
CA VAL A 3 12.64 -13.76 -11.56
C VAL A 3 12.39 -14.08 -13.02
N LYS A 4 11.14 -13.92 -13.48
CA LYS A 4 10.84 -14.00 -14.91
C LYS A 4 11.05 -12.60 -15.50
N GLU A 5 12.08 -12.47 -16.32
CA GLU A 5 12.28 -11.26 -17.11
C GLU A 5 11.45 -11.37 -18.40
N HIS A 6 10.68 -10.31 -18.68
CA HIS A 6 9.94 -10.17 -19.92
C HIS A 6 10.45 -8.93 -20.66
N LEU A 7 10.99 -9.14 -21.87
CA LEU A 7 11.34 -8.05 -22.78
C LEU A 7 10.11 -7.64 -23.59
N HIS A 8 9.80 -6.35 -23.60
CA HIS A 8 8.72 -5.77 -24.38
C HIS A 8 9.24 -4.56 -25.16
N ASP A 9 8.80 -4.42 -26.41
CA ASP A 9 8.93 -3.15 -27.10
C ASP A 9 7.88 -2.19 -26.54
N LEU A 10 8.32 -1.25 -25.71
CA LEU A 10 7.48 -0.32 -24.97
C LEU A 10 7.61 1.10 -25.51
N MET A 11 6.49 1.80 -25.60
CA MET A 11 6.43 3.23 -25.90
C MET A 11 5.68 3.95 -24.77
N GLU A 12 6.31 4.96 -24.19
CA GLU A 12 5.69 5.79 -23.16
C GLU A 12 4.62 6.69 -23.78
N MET A 13 3.45 6.76 -23.14
CA MET A 13 2.41 7.69 -23.52
C MET A 13 2.67 9.05 -22.87
N ALA A 14 2.87 10.07 -23.68
CA ALA A 14 3.03 11.44 -23.22
C ALA A 14 1.71 12.23 -23.25
N GLU A 15 0.88 12.02 -24.26
CA GLU A 15 -0.40 12.68 -24.42
C GLU A 15 -1.41 11.73 -25.10
N SER A 16 -2.67 11.80 -24.70
CA SER A 16 -3.76 11.13 -25.40
C SER A 16 -4.88 12.13 -25.69
N ARG A 17 -5.49 11.98 -26.85
CA ARG A 17 -6.68 12.74 -27.26
C ARG A 17 -7.85 11.79 -27.42
N ALA A 18 -8.99 12.18 -26.86
CA ALA A 18 -10.22 11.42 -26.99
C ALA A 18 -11.33 12.35 -27.48
N GLU A 19 -12.19 11.80 -28.34
CA GLU A 19 -13.42 12.46 -28.78
C GLU A 19 -14.62 11.71 -28.21
N GLU A 20 -15.63 12.45 -27.76
CA GLU A 20 -16.89 11.87 -27.32
C GLU A 20 -17.67 11.44 -28.58
N ILE A 21 -17.97 10.13 -28.65
CA ILE A 21 -18.67 9.55 -29.80
C ILE A 21 -20.12 9.25 -29.47
N ASP A 22 -20.40 8.78 -28.26
CA ASP A 22 -21.72 8.32 -27.82
C ASP A 22 -22.14 8.96 -26.50
N ARG A 23 -23.45 9.08 -26.27
CA ARG A 23 -24.00 9.45 -24.98
C ARG A 23 -23.74 8.34 -23.97
N ILE A 24 -23.27 8.72 -22.79
CA ILE A 24 -23.05 7.80 -21.67
C ILE A 24 -24.35 7.75 -20.86
N SER A 25 -24.84 6.53 -20.55
CA SER A 25 -25.96 6.34 -19.66
C SER A 25 -25.67 6.86 -18.25
N CYS A 26 -26.68 7.39 -17.55
CA CYS A 26 -26.58 7.74 -16.15
C CYS A 26 -26.49 6.49 -15.27
N GLU A 27 -27.08 5.38 -15.72
CA GLU A 27 -27.07 4.11 -15.01
C GLU A 27 -25.71 3.40 -15.21
N GLU A 28 -25.02 3.14 -14.14
CA GLU A 28 -23.69 2.52 -14.17
C GLU A 28 -23.73 1.13 -14.81
N GLU A 29 -24.80 0.37 -14.55
CA GLU A 29 -25.02 -0.98 -15.06
C GLU A 29 -25.12 -1.05 -16.60
N GLU A 30 -25.63 0.02 -17.23
CA GLU A 30 -25.77 0.12 -18.68
C GLU A 30 -24.48 0.51 -19.39
N ARG A 31 -23.50 1.04 -18.66
CA ARG A 31 -22.22 1.45 -19.22
C ARG A 31 -21.36 0.24 -19.54
N VAL A 32 -20.96 0.08 -20.79
CA VAL A 32 -20.08 -1.01 -21.23
C VAL A 32 -18.63 -0.50 -21.29
N SER A 33 -17.79 -1.05 -20.47
CA SER A 33 -16.35 -0.82 -20.56
C SER A 33 -15.78 -1.52 -21.81
N ARG A 34 -15.64 -0.76 -22.90
CA ARG A 34 -14.82 -1.15 -24.03
C ARG A 34 -13.40 -0.76 -23.71
N GLY A 35 -12.51 -1.66 -23.51
CA GLY A 35 -11.23 -1.23 -23.03
C GLY A 35 -10.05 -2.04 -23.53
N TYR A 36 -8.94 -1.67 -23.00
CA TYR A 36 -7.65 -2.27 -23.22
C TYR A 36 -7.43 -3.43 -22.28
N GLU A 37 -6.53 -4.32 -22.66
CA GLU A 37 -5.94 -5.30 -21.75
C GLU A 37 -4.69 -4.68 -21.12
N ILE A 38 -4.78 -4.37 -19.84
CA ILE A 38 -3.70 -3.71 -19.11
C ILE A 38 -3.08 -4.73 -18.15
N ARG A 39 -1.75 -4.82 -18.17
CA ARG A 39 -0.96 -5.53 -17.16
C ARG A 39 -0.32 -4.50 -16.23
N THR A 40 -0.49 -4.71 -14.94
CA THR A 40 0.10 -3.85 -13.92
C THR A 40 1.29 -4.54 -13.29
N TYR A 41 2.38 -3.80 -13.15
CA TYR A 41 3.59 -4.20 -12.44
C TYR A 41 3.85 -3.17 -11.35
N PHE A 42 4.49 -3.60 -10.29
CA PHE A 42 4.95 -2.66 -9.27
C PHE A 42 6.38 -2.99 -8.86
N SER A 43 7.09 -1.95 -8.44
CA SER A 43 8.44 -2.08 -7.90
C SER A 43 8.63 -1.14 -6.72
N VAL A 44 9.56 -1.52 -5.87
CA VAL A 44 10.03 -0.72 -4.74
C VAL A 44 11.41 -0.21 -5.12
N ASP A 45 11.61 1.09 -5.12
CA ASP A 45 12.95 1.65 -5.33
C ASP A 45 13.89 1.21 -4.20
N GLY A 46 15.14 0.85 -4.53
CA GLY A 46 16.11 0.29 -3.57
C GLY A 46 16.34 1.13 -2.30
N GLY A 47 16.19 2.46 -2.40
CA GLY A 47 16.25 3.37 -1.26
C GLY A 47 14.99 3.41 -0.38
N GLN A 48 13.92 2.69 -0.76
CA GLN A 48 12.66 2.66 -0.02
C GLN A 48 12.33 1.29 0.57
N VAL A 49 13.18 0.29 0.38
CA VAL A 49 12.98 -1.08 0.89
C VAL A 49 12.80 -1.06 2.42
N ASP A 50 13.53 -0.21 3.11
CA ASP A 50 13.43 -0.04 4.57
C ASP A 50 12.13 0.61 5.04
N ARG A 51 11.36 1.21 4.11
CA ARG A 51 10.07 1.83 4.41
C ARG A 51 8.88 0.89 4.20
N VAL A 52 9.13 -0.30 3.68
CA VAL A 52 8.09 -1.33 3.51
C VAL A 52 7.65 -1.82 4.88
N ARG A 53 6.39 -1.61 5.22
CA ARG A 53 5.78 -2.08 6.46
C ARG A 53 5.01 -3.36 6.21
N LYS A 54 4.97 -4.24 7.20
CA LYS A 54 4.39 -5.57 7.05
C LYS A 54 3.48 -5.89 8.22
N ALA A 55 2.44 -6.66 7.92
CA ALA A 55 1.62 -7.30 8.93
C ALA A 55 1.22 -8.71 8.46
N VAL A 56 0.82 -9.55 9.40
CA VAL A 56 0.35 -10.91 9.13
C VAL A 56 -0.99 -11.10 9.82
N ALA A 57 -2.00 -11.46 9.03
CA ALA A 57 -3.26 -11.95 9.56
C ALA A 57 -3.12 -13.44 9.84
N LYS A 58 -3.36 -13.87 11.07
CA LYS A 58 -3.15 -15.27 11.49
C LYS A 58 -4.19 -15.76 12.49
N THR A 59 -4.44 -17.05 12.46
CA THR A 59 -5.06 -17.78 13.56
C THR A 59 -3.99 -18.20 14.59
N SER A 60 -4.37 -18.90 15.66
CA SER A 60 -3.42 -19.47 16.60
C SER A 60 -2.40 -20.43 15.96
N GLU A 61 -2.76 -21.06 14.84
CA GLU A 61 -1.97 -22.12 14.22
C GLU A 61 -1.35 -21.72 12.87
N ASN A 62 -2.04 -20.87 12.09
CA ASN A 62 -1.68 -20.63 10.70
C ASN A 62 -1.77 -19.16 10.32
N ALA A 63 -0.83 -18.69 9.49
CA ALA A 63 -0.97 -17.45 8.77
C ALA A 63 -2.04 -17.59 7.67
N LEU A 64 -2.85 -16.54 7.48
CA LEU A 64 -3.93 -16.48 6.49
C LEU A 64 -3.60 -15.51 5.37
N LEU A 65 -3.05 -14.32 5.71
CA LEU A 65 -2.63 -13.29 4.76
C LEU A 65 -1.29 -12.70 5.20
N ASN A 66 -0.42 -12.43 4.23
CA ASN A 66 0.68 -11.50 4.39
C ASN A 66 0.28 -10.15 3.80
N LEU A 67 0.50 -9.09 4.56
CA LEU A 67 0.24 -7.70 4.17
C LEU A 67 1.57 -6.95 4.07
N ARG A 68 1.77 -6.22 2.96
CA ARG A 68 2.96 -5.38 2.76
C ARG A 68 2.53 -4.03 2.22
N TYR A 69 2.65 -3.01 3.05
CA TYR A 69 2.49 -1.65 2.61
C TYR A 69 3.80 -1.11 2.05
N VAL A 70 3.73 -0.53 0.88
CA VAL A 70 4.86 0.05 0.14
C VAL A 70 4.56 1.52 -0.13
N PRO A 71 5.19 2.45 0.59
CA PRO A 71 5.02 3.87 0.31
C PRO A 71 5.67 4.23 -1.02
N ALA A 72 4.99 5.07 -1.79
CA ALA A 72 5.47 5.55 -3.09
C ALA A 72 6.02 4.41 -3.99
N ALA A 73 5.29 3.30 -4.07
CA ALA A 73 5.59 2.23 -5.01
C ALA A 73 5.50 2.77 -6.44
N ARG A 74 6.46 2.38 -7.29
CA ARG A 74 6.36 2.66 -8.72
C ARG A 74 5.43 1.64 -9.36
N LEU A 75 4.28 2.12 -9.80
CA LEU A 75 3.33 1.34 -10.59
C LEU A 75 3.59 1.56 -12.07
N VAL A 76 3.60 0.48 -12.84
CA VAL A 76 3.76 0.50 -14.29
C VAL A 76 2.56 -0.20 -14.92
N HIS A 77 1.78 0.54 -15.68
CA HIS A 77 0.63 0.02 -16.41
C HIS A 77 0.99 -0.14 -17.88
N VAL A 78 1.02 -1.39 -18.34
CA VAL A 78 1.32 -1.73 -19.74
C VAL A 78 0.04 -2.09 -20.44
N ASN A 79 -0.37 -1.25 -21.40
CA ASN A 79 -1.48 -1.52 -22.29
C ASN A 79 -1.01 -2.46 -23.38
N THR A 80 -1.46 -3.70 -23.35
CA THR A 80 -0.96 -4.74 -24.23
C THR A 80 -1.69 -4.81 -25.56
N LYS A 81 -3.00 -4.53 -25.57
CA LYS A 81 -3.85 -4.56 -26.78
C LYS A 81 -5.26 -4.03 -26.48
N TRP A 82 -6.04 -3.82 -27.55
CA TRP A 82 -7.51 -3.77 -27.42
C TRP A 82 -8.05 -5.15 -27.06
N ARG A 83 -9.04 -5.24 -26.21
CA ARG A 83 -9.67 -6.52 -25.84
C ARG A 83 -10.24 -7.30 -27.02
N SER A 84 -10.68 -6.60 -28.05
CA SER A 84 -11.19 -7.21 -29.29
C SER A 84 -10.08 -7.77 -30.20
N GLN A 85 -8.81 -7.41 -29.96
CA GLN A 85 -7.69 -7.84 -30.77
C GLN A 85 -7.14 -9.17 -30.27
N LYS A 86 -6.75 -10.06 -31.23
CA LYS A 86 -6.09 -11.33 -30.92
C LYS A 86 -4.60 -11.16 -30.65
N THR A 87 -3.95 -10.20 -31.30
CA THR A 87 -2.50 -9.97 -31.25
C THR A 87 -2.19 -8.85 -30.26
N GLU A 88 -1.17 -9.02 -29.44
CA GLU A 88 -0.66 -7.97 -28.57
C GLU A 88 0.13 -6.92 -29.38
N GLY A 89 0.05 -5.67 -28.94
CA GLY A 89 0.73 -4.52 -29.51
C GLY A 89 -0.18 -3.64 -30.36
N PHE A 90 0.25 -2.39 -30.49
CA PHE A 90 -0.38 -1.36 -31.31
C PHE A 90 0.55 -1.01 -32.45
N PRO A 91 0.09 -1.11 -33.73
CA PRO A 91 0.87 -0.64 -34.87
C PRO A 91 0.98 0.88 -34.85
N ILE A 92 2.16 1.39 -34.54
CA ILE A 92 2.45 2.82 -34.44
C ILE A 92 3.53 3.21 -35.42
N GLY A 93 3.30 4.30 -36.16
CA GLY A 93 4.30 4.92 -37.03
C GLY A 93 5.40 5.57 -36.18
N LEU A 94 6.66 5.24 -36.47
CA LEU A 94 7.78 5.66 -35.62
C LEU A 94 8.13 7.16 -35.77
N ILE A 95 7.61 7.82 -36.80
CA ILE A 95 7.86 9.24 -37.07
C ILE A 95 6.63 10.07 -36.72
N SER A 96 5.46 9.66 -37.20
CA SER A 96 4.21 10.40 -36.99
C SER A 96 3.57 10.16 -35.63
N GLY A 97 3.80 8.99 -35.02
CA GLY A 97 3.05 8.53 -33.86
C GLY A 97 1.63 8.02 -34.20
N ASP A 98 1.28 7.96 -35.49
CA ASP A 98 -0.04 7.54 -35.92
C ASP A 98 -0.30 6.07 -35.58
N TRP A 99 -1.44 5.82 -34.94
CA TRP A 99 -1.91 4.47 -34.70
C TRP A 99 -2.71 3.93 -35.87
N ARG A 100 -2.54 2.63 -36.18
CA ARG A 100 -3.31 1.91 -37.18
C ARG A 100 -3.86 0.59 -36.65
N ALA A 101 -4.91 0.08 -37.28
CA ALA A 101 -5.53 -1.20 -36.89
C ALA A 101 -4.64 -2.41 -37.17
N SER A 102 -3.74 -2.31 -38.15
CA SER A 102 -2.75 -3.35 -38.51
C SER A 102 -1.49 -2.69 -39.06
N ILE A 103 -0.38 -3.43 -39.06
CA ILE A 103 0.83 -2.99 -39.78
C ILE A 103 0.48 -2.89 -41.25
N PRO A 104 0.67 -1.73 -41.89
CA PRO A 104 0.41 -1.57 -43.31
C PRO A 104 1.31 -2.52 -44.14
N GLU A 105 0.77 -3.08 -45.20
CA GLU A 105 1.61 -3.72 -46.24
C GLU A 105 2.54 -2.68 -46.83
N ALA A 106 3.71 -3.12 -47.30
CA ALA A 106 4.69 -2.24 -47.91
C ALA A 106 4.12 -1.56 -49.16
N ASP A 107 3.69 -0.31 -48.99
CA ASP A 107 3.18 0.55 -50.04
C ASP A 107 4.16 1.71 -50.26
N ALA A 108 4.41 2.06 -51.53
CA ALA A 108 5.30 3.14 -51.92
C ALA A 108 4.87 4.53 -51.39
N ASN A 109 3.64 4.67 -50.94
CA ASN A 109 3.10 5.90 -50.33
C ASN A 109 3.34 6.00 -48.82
N ILE A 110 3.75 4.92 -48.15
CA ILE A 110 4.03 4.91 -46.72
C ILE A 110 5.51 5.22 -46.52
N LYS A 111 5.80 6.43 -46.05
CA LYS A 111 7.17 6.96 -45.88
C LYS A 111 7.79 6.65 -44.50
N GLU A 112 7.13 5.87 -43.69
CA GLU A 112 7.61 5.55 -42.34
C GLU A 112 7.43 4.07 -41.97
N GLU A 113 8.26 3.62 -41.02
CA GLU A 113 8.17 2.28 -40.44
C GLU A 113 7.08 2.23 -39.36
N PHE A 114 6.25 1.18 -39.39
CA PHE A 114 5.28 0.88 -38.35
C PHE A 114 5.79 -0.30 -37.52
N ARG A 115 5.74 -0.16 -36.19
CA ARG A 115 6.07 -1.24 -35.25
C ARG A 115 4.91 -1.57 -34.35
N LEU A 116 4.82 -2.85 -33.96
CA LEU A 116 3.96 -3.29 -32.89
C LEU A 116 4.62 -2.94 -31.54
N VAL A 117 4.08 -1.95 -30.87
CA VAL A 117 4.56 -1.52 -29.55
C VAL A 117 3.46 -1.69 -28.50
N LYS A 118 3.83 -1.84 -27.24
CA LYS A 118 2.93 -1.77 -26.11
C LYS A 118 3.05 -0.37 -25.49
N LEU A 119 1.93 0.23 -25.19
CA LEU A 119 1.89 1.55 -24.56
C LEU A 119 2.00 1.40 -23.05
N TRP A 120 2.74 2.26 -22.40
CA TRP A 120 2.88 2.19 -20.96
C TRP A 120 2.85 3.57 -20.30
N THR A 121 2.46 3.58 -19.04
CA THR A 121 2.54 4.73 -18.15
C THR A 121 3.10 4.28 -16.82
N SER A 122 3.71 5.18 -16.07
CA SER A 122 4.09 4.92 -14.70
C SER A 122 3.71 6.08 -13.79
N ASN A 123 3.36 5.73 -12.58
CA ASN A 123 3.10 6.68 -11.50
C ASN A 123 3.67 6.14 -10.18
N LEU A 124 3.81 7.03 -9.21
CA LEU A 124 4.13 6.67 -7.83
C LEU A 124 2.83 6.71 -7.02
N ALA A 125 2.57 5.65 -6.29
CA ALA A 125 1.40 5.55 -5.43
C ALA A 125 1.71 4.70 -4.19
N ASP A 126 1.07 5.01 -3.09
CA ASP A 126 1.10 4.13 -1.93
C ASP A 126 0.32 2.86 -2.25
N ALA A 127 0.92 1.73 -1.93
CA ALA A 127 0.37 0.43 -2.30
C ALA A 127 0.34 -0.55 -1.12
N LEU A 128 -0.70 -1.36 -1.08
CA LEU A 128 -0.85 -2.49 -0.17
C LEU A 128 -0.88 -3.78 -0.98
N TYR A 129 0.16 -4.58 -0.83
CA TYR A 129 0.24 -5.91 -1.41
C TYR A 129 -0.27 -6.93 -0.39
N ILE A 130 -1.27 -7.70 -0.79
CA ILE A 130 -1.89 -8.74 0.02
C ILE A 130 -1.63 -10.09 -0.65
N GLU A 131 -1.00 -11.00 0.08
CA GLU A 131 -0.71 -12.35 -0.35
C GLU A 131 -1.58 -13.33 0.44
N PRO A 132 -2.64 -13.90 -0.18
CA PRO A 132 -3.43 -14.96 0.43
C PRO A 132 -2.59 -16.23 0.61
N ILE A 133 -2.67 -16.83 1.80
CA ILE A 133 -1.93 -18.05 2.11
C ILE A 133 -2.88 -19.26 2.07
N GLN A 134 -2.34 -20.42 1.70
CA GLN A 134 -3.08 -21.66 1.50
C GLN A 134 -4.13 -21.98 2.60
N PRO A 135 -3.87 -21.78 3.92
CA PRO A 135 -4.87 -22.04 4.97
C PRO A 135 -6.13 -21.18 4.90
N LEU A 136 -6.10 -20.05 4.15
CA LEU A 136 -7.30 -19.26 3.89
C LEU A 136 -8.30 -20.03 2.99
N GLY A 137 -7.78 -20.90 2.11
CA GLY A 137 -8.59 -21.81 1.31
C GLY A 137 -9.20 -21.21 0.05
N LEU A 138 -8.69 -20.06 -0.42
CA LEU A 138 -9.18 -19.40 -1.62
C LEU A 138 -8.60 -20.01 -2.90
N LYS A 139 -9.46 -20.19 -3.89
CA LYS A 139 -9.09 -20.43 -5.29
C LYS A 139 -8.93 -19.09 -6.03
N PRO A 140 -8.36 -19.06 -7.25
CA PRO A 140 -8.16 -17.82 -8.00
C PRO A 140 -9.39 -16.91 -8.07
N ASP A 141 -10.56 -17.44 -8.41
CA ASP A 141 -11.81 -16.67 -8.49
C ASP A 141 -12.24 -16.11 -7.12
N GLY A 142 -11.96 -16.84 -6.04
CA GLY A 142 -12.17 -16.38 -4.67
C GLY A 142 -11.24 -15.21 -4.32
N VAL A 143 -9.98 -15.23 -4.77
CA VAL A 143 -9.05 -14.11 -4.56
C VAL A 143 -9.51 -12.88 -5.33
N ILE A 144 -9.96 -13.05 -6.58
CA ILE A 144 -10.54 -11.96 -7.38
C ILE A 144 -11.80 -11.40 -6.71
N THR A 145 -12.66 -12.24 -6.18
CA THR A 145 -13.84 -11.79 -5.43
C THR A 145 -13.44 -11.05 -4.15
N LEU A 146 -12.49 -11.58 -3.38
CA LEU A 146 -12.00 -10.96 -2.14
C LEU A 146 -11.40 -9.57 -2.39
N GLN A 147 -10.62 -9.39 -3.46
CA GLN A 147 -10.03 -8.08 -3.78
C GLN A 147 -11.11 -7.01 -3.99
N HIS A 148 -12.20 -7.35 -4.67
CA HIS A 148 -13.32 -6.42 -4.89
C HIS A 148 -14.13 -6.18 -3.61
N ALA A 149 -14.31 -7.20 -2.78
CA ALA A 149 -14.98 -7.06 -1.49
C ALA A 149 -14.18 -6.13 -0.56
N ILE A 150 -12.86 -6.30 -0.47
CA ILE A 150 -11.99 -5.42 0.32
C ILE A 150 -12.03 -3.98 -0.23
N LYS A 151 -11.91 -3.79 -1.54
CA LYS A 151 -11.98 -2.45 -2.15
C LYS A 151 -13.30 -1.76 -1.81
N ARG A 152 -14.43 -2.42 -2.02
CA ARG A 152 -15.76 -1.86 -1.71
C ARG A 152 -15.95 -1.57 -0.22
N ALA A 153 -15.37 -2.41 0.64
CA ALA A 153 -15.37 -2.17 2.09
C ALA A 153 -14.54 -0.94 2.47
N ILE A 154 -13.35 -0.77 1.87
CA ILE A 154 -12.53 0.43 2.06
C ILE A 154 -13.30 1.70 1.65
N GLU A 155 -13.93 1.69 0.46
CA GLU A 155 -14.74 2.81 -0.01
C GLU A 155 -15.83 3.21 1.01
N ARG A 156 -16.44 2.23 1.68
CA ARG A 156 -17.49 2.46 2.68
C ARG A 156 -16.93 2.92 4.03
N VAL A 157 -15.87 2.29 4.51
CA VAL A 157 -15.27 2.60 5.82
C VAL A 157 -14.65 3.99 5.81
N PHE A 158 -13.93 4.33 4.75
CA PHE A 158 -13.20 5.60 4.65
C PHE A 158 -13.96 6.69 3.87
N GLN A 159 -15.14 6.37 3.34
CA GLN A 159 -15.97 7.31 2.56
C GLN A 159 -15.21 7.95 1.38
N VAL A 160 -14.47 7.13 0.66
CA VAL A 160 -13.71 7.55 -0.52
C VAL A 160 -14.39 7.16 -1.81
N GLU A 161 -14.10 7.91 -2.87
CA GLU A 161 -14.67 7.67 -4.20
C GLU A 161 -14.07 6.39 -4.83
N PRO A 162 -14.83 5.68 -5.69
CA PRO A 162 -14.37 4.41 -6.28
C PRO A 162 -13.11 4.52 -7.15
N ASN A 163 -12.77 5.71 -7.63
CA ASN A 163 -11.58 5.99 -8.43
C ASN A 163 -10.35 6.36 -7.60
N GLU A 164 -10.50 6.61 -6.30
CA GLU A 164 -9.39 6.98 -5.42
C GLU A 164 -8.55 5.78 -4.96
N ILE A 165 -9.17 4.60 -4.93
CA ILE A 165 -8.47 3.34 -4.63
C ILE A 165 -8.54 2.42 -5.84
N GLY A 166 -7.39 2.07 -6.39
CA GLY A 166 -7.26 1.05 -7.42
C GLY A 166 -7.04 -0.33 -6.83
N VAL A 167 -7.49 -1.37 -7.52
CA VAL A 167 -7.19 -2.77 -7.18
C VAL A 167 -6.91 -3.58 -8.43
N VAL A 168 -5.96 -4.49 -8.34
CA VAL A 168 -5.61 -5.41 -9.40
C VAL A 168 -5.05 -6.71 -8.84
N ALA A 169 -5.41 -7.82 -9.49
CA ALA A 169 -4.76 -9.11 -9.25
C ALA A 169 -3.41 -9.14 -9.96
N ILE A 170 -2.37 -9.58 -9.26
CA ILE A 170 -1.00 -9.67 -9.80
C ILE A 170 -0.36 -11.02 -9.46
N GLY A 171 0.69 -11.36 -10.19
CA GLY A 171 1.43 -12.61 -10.00
C GLY A 171 0.95 -13.72 -10.91
N ASP A 172 0.98 -14.96 -10.41
CA ASP A 172 0.55 -16.13 -11.16
C ASP A 172 -0.98 -16.19 -11.22
N PRO A 173 -1.59 -16.34 -12.41
CA PRO A 173 -3.05 -16.48 -12.53
C PRO A 173 -3.65 -17.65 -11.73
N GLU A 174 -2.87 -18.71 -11.52
CA GLU A 174 -3.29 -19.88 -10.71
C GLU A 174 -3.13 -19.63 -9.20
N ALA A 175 -2.37 -18.61 -8.82
CA ALA A 175 -2.15 -18.20 -7.42
C ALA A 175 -2.03 -16.66 -7.35
N PRO A 176 -3.09 -15.92 -7.67
CA PRO A 176 -3.03 -14.47 -7.73
C PRO A 176 -2.87 -13.85 -6.34
N ASN A 177 -2.21 -12.71 -6.32
CA ASN A 177 -2.12 -11.84 -5.16
C ASN A 177 -2.89 -10.55 -5.45
N ILE A 178 -3.22 -9.80 -4.41
CA ILE A 178 -3.99 -8.56 -4.51
C ILE A 178 -3.04 -7.38 -4.35
N LEU A 179 -3.12 -6.43 -5.26
CA LEU A 179 -2.47 -5.13 -5.13
C LEU A 179 -3.52 -4.03 -5.08
N LEU A 180 -3.65 -3.38 -3.92
CA LEU A 180 -4.40 -2.14 -3.74
C LEU A 180 -3.44 -0.96 -3.85
N TYR A 181 -3.89 0.15 -4.42
CA TYR A 181 -3.07 1.37 -4.51
C TYR A 181 -3.94 2.62 -4.45
N GLU A 182 -3.38 3.68 -3.87
CA GLU A 182 -4.03 4.99 -3.79
C GLU A 182 -3.85 5.71 -5.12
N ALA A 183 -4.93 5.84 -5.89
CA ALA A 183 -4.89 6.38 -7.25
C ALA A 183 -5.04 7.90 -7.30
N ALA A 184 -5.42 8.54 -6.17
CA ALA A 184 -5.51 9.98 -6.04
C ALA A 184 -4.12 10.63 -6.03
N GLU A 185 -4.02 11.86 -6.54
CA GLU A 185 -2.80 12.66 -6.40
C GLU A 185 -2.57 13.01 -4.92
N GLY A 186 -1.44 12.58 -4.39
CA GLY A 186 -1.12 12.64 -2.98
C GLY A 186 -1.66 11.41 -2.23
N SER A 187 -0.90 10.92 -1.26
CA SER A 187 -1.34 9.78 -0.46
C SER A 187 -2.53 10.15 0.42
N LEU A 188 -3.56 9.31 0.43
CA LEU A 188 -4.69 9.41 1.36
C LEU A 188 -4.34 8.85 2.75
N GLY A 189 -3.26 8.06 2.83
CA GLY A 189 -2.83 7.41 4.06
C GLY A 189 -3.76 6.31 4.55
N ILE A 190 -4.65 5.80 3.70
CA ILE A 190 -5.62 4.76 4.03
C ILE A 190 -4.93 3.39 4.08
N LEU A 191 -4.18 3.07 3.03
CA LEU A 191 -3.57 1.75 2.91
C LEU A 191 -2.47 1.50 3.93
N SER A 192 -1.84 2.56 4.43
CA SER A 192 -0.86 2.45 5.49
C SER A 192 -1.47 1.95 6.80
N GLN A 193 -2.72 2.30 7.07
CA GLN A 193 -3.41 1.95 8.31
C GLN A 193 -3.60 0.43 8.48
N PHE A 194 -3.65 -0.33 7.38
CA PHE A 194 -3.73 -1.80 7.43
C PHE A 194 -2.53 -2.48 8.09
N VAL A 195 -1.40 -1.79 8.15
CA VAL A 195 -0.16 -2.28 8.75
C VAL A 195 0.27 -1.44 9.95
N ASP A 196 -0.55 -0.46 10.33
CA ASP A 196 -0.27 0.48 11.41
C ASP A 196 -1.30 0.37 12.53
N ASP A 197 -2.52 -0.05 12.21
CA ASP A 197 -3.64 -0.14 13.13
C ASP A 197 -4.37 -1.47 12.96
N VAL A 198 -4.42 -2.26 14.01
CA VAL A 198 -5.04 -3.60 13.97
C VAL A 198 -6.55 -3.53 13.80
N ASP A 199 -7.19 -2.45 14.28
CA ASP A 199 -8.64 -2.31 14.24
C ASP A 199 -9.13 -2.02 12.82
N VAL A 200 -8.36 -1.27 12.02
CA VAL A 200 -8.71 -0.93 10.62
C VAL A 200 -8.91 -2.17 9.76
N PHE A 201 -8.04 -3.17 9.91
CA PHE A 201 -8.22 -4.42 9.16
C PHE A 201 -9.54 -5.10 9.50
N HIS A 202 -9.86 -5.19 10.79
CA HIS A 202 -11.11 -5.82 11.25
C HIS A 202 -12.35 -5.04 10.83
N ASP A 203 -12.30 -3.71 10.86
CA ASP A 203 -13.40 -2.86 10.40
C ASP A 203 -13.69 -3.07 8.92
N VAL A 204 -12.64 -3.13 8.09
CA VAL A 204 -12.78 -3.39 6.65
C VAL A 204 -13.32 -4.80 6.40
N ILE A 205 -12.85 -5.83 7.10
CA ILE A 205 -13.36 -7.20 6.94
C ILE A 205 -14.82 -7.29 7.42
N ALA A 206 -15.16 -6.68 8.54
CA ALA A 206 -16.54 -6.62 9.03
C ALA A 206 -17.46 -5.96 7.99
N GLN A 207 -17.02 -4.83 7.41
CA GLN A 207 -17.76 -4.14 6.36
C GLN A 207 -17.88 -4.98 5.08
N ALA A 208 -16.87 -5.77 4.71
CA ALA A 208 -16.95 -6.70 3.59
C ALA A 208 -17.99 -7.79 3.81
N ILE A 209 -18.09 -8.32 5.04
CA ILE A 209 -19.15 -9.28 5.42
C ILE A 209 -20.54 -8.65 5.27
N VAL A 210 -20.71 -7.43 5.77
CA VAL A 210 -22.00 -6.69 5.65
C VAL A 210 -22.37 -6.49 4.18
N LEU A 211 -21.41 -6.10 3.33
CA LEU A 211 -21.63 -5.92 1.89
C LEU A 211 -22.05 -7.23 1.21
N CYS A 212 -21.48 -8.36 1.59
CA CYS A 212 -21.79 -9.66 1.03
C CYS A 212 -23.20 -10.17 1.41
N ARG A 213 -23.88 -9.57 2.40
CA ARG A 213 -25.27 -9.88 2.75
C ARG A 213 -25.53 -11.38 2.94
N PHE A 214 -24.63 -12.09 3.64
CA PHE A 214 -24.77 -13.56 3.82
C PHE A 214 -26.01 -13.96 4.61
N ASP A 215 -26.51 -13.08 5.48
CA ASP A 215 -27.67 -13.30 6.33
C ASP A 215 -29.02 -12.99 5.62
N ASP A 216 -28.96 -12.42 4.40
CA ASP A 216 -30.14 -12.08 3.63
C ASP A 216 -30.64 -13.31 2.89
N ALA A 217 -31.69 -13.95 3.43
CA ALA A 217 -32.29 -15.16 2.87
C ALA A 217 -32.96 -14.92 1.51
N GLU A 218 -33.34 -13.69 1.18
CA GLU A 218 -33.98 -13.34 -0.09
C GLU A 218 -32.94 -13.10 -1.19
N TYR A 219 -31.71 -12.70 -0.82
CA TYR A 219 -30.66 -12.46 -1.75
C TYR A 219 -29.90 -13.75 -2.10
N LYS A 220 -30.19 -14.31 -3.29
CA LYS A 220 -29.58 -15.55 -3.78
C LYS A 220 -28.53 -15.35 -4.87
N GLY A 221 -28.37 -14.14 -5.36
CA GLY A 221 -27.40 -13.83 -6.41
C GLY A 221 -25.94 -13.96 -5.98
N PRO A 222 -25.02 -14.17 -6.92
CA PRO A 222 -23.58 -14.20 -6.64
C PRO A 222 -23.03 -12.83 -6.28
N ALA A 223 -23.52 -11.77 -6.94
CA ALA A 223 -23.16 -10.38 -6.70
C ALA A 223 -24.15 -9.44 -7.39
N SER A 224 -24.17 -8.17 -6.97
CA SER A 224 -24.98 -7.10 -7.57
C SER A 224 -24.24 -5.76 -7.51
N TYR A 225 -24.79 -4.72 -8.16
CA TYR A 225 -24.24 -3.35 -8.09
C TYR A 225 -24.46 -2.69 -6.73
N ASP A 226 -25.40 -3.20 -5.94
CA ASP A 226 -25.59 -2.75 -4.55
C ASP A 226 -24.49 -3.24 -3.61
N ASP A 227 -23.74 -4.27 -4.01
CA ASP A 227 -22.72 -4.91 -3.18
C ASP A 227 -21.32 -4.92 -3.83
N LEU A 228 -20.99 -5.91 -4.62
CA LEU A 228 -19.62 -6.15 -5.10
C LEU A 228 -19.37 -5.69 -6.53
N LEU A 229 -20.41 -5.53 -7.36
CA LEU A 229 -20.23 -5.10 -8.74
C LEU A 229 -20.09 -3.57 -8.83
N SER A 230 -19.34 -3.13 -9.83
CA SER A 230 -19.20 -1.73 -10.20
C SER A 230 -18.76 -1.59 -11.66
N TYR A 231 -18.87 -0.39 -12.22
CA TYR A 231 -18.32 -0.09 -13.55
C TYR A 231 -16.83 -0.45 -13.66
N TYR A 232 -16.07 -0.24 -12.59
CA TYR A 232 -14.62 -0.43 -12.58
C TYR A 232 -14.18 -1.89 -12.56
N ASN A 233 -15.06 -2.83 -12.17
CA ASN A 233 -14.77 -4.26 -12.13
C ASN A 233 -15.53 -5.10 -13.14
N GLN A 234 -16.12 -4.49 -14.18
CA GLN A 234 -16.92 -5.20 -15.20
C GLN A 234 -16.20 -6.40 -15.84
N ARG A 235 -14.87 -6.41 -15.83
CA ARG A 235 -14.07 -7.54 -16.33
C ARG A 235 -14.35 -8.82 -15.56
N ASP A 236 -14.57 -8.66 -14.29
CA ASP A 236 -14.60 -9.74 -13.31
C ASP A 236 -16.05 -10.13 -12.93
N HIS A 237 -17.06 -9.43 -13.48
CA HIS A 237 -18.46 -9.68 -13.14
C HIS A 237 -18.89 -11.14 -13.25
N LYS A 238 -18.29 -11.91 -14.18
CA LYS A 238 -18.63 -13.32 -14.39
C LYS A 238 -18.01 -14.26 -13.36
N ILE A 239 -16.99 -13.79 -12.64
CA ILE A 239 -16.23 -14.58 -11.66
C ILE A 239 -16.47 -14.09 -10.24
N ILE A 240 -16.96 -12.86 -10.05
CA ILE A 240 -17.28 -12.34 -8.72
C ILE A 240 -18.49 -13.11 -8.16
N ASP A 241 -18.24 -13.87 -7.09
CA ASP A 241 -19.27 -14.60 -6.36
C ASP A 241 -18.98 -14.54 -4.86
N ARG A 242 -19.83 -13.85 -4.11
CA ARG A 242 -19.74 -13.68 -2.66
C ARG A 242 -19.62 -15.00 -1.90
N HIS A 243 -20.21 -16.09 -2.41
CA HIS A 243 -20.19 -17.39 -1.76
C HIS A 243 -18.79 -18.01 -1.73
N LEU A 244 -17.91 -17.65 -2.69
CA LEU A 244 -16.52 -18.13 -2.75
C LEU A 244 -15.65 -17.62 -1.60
N ILE A 245 -16.05 -16.51 -0.97
CA ILE A 245 -15.23 -15.83 0.05
C ILE A 245 -15.83 -15.89 1.45
N LYS A 246 -17.00 -16.54 1.64
CA LYS A 246 -17.69 -16.56 2.93
C LYS A 246 -16.78 -17.09 4.04
N ASP A 247 -16.28 -18.32 3.89
CA ASP A 247 -15.45 -18.97 4.90
C ASP A 247 -14.12 -18.21 5.14
N ALA A 248 -13.58 -17.58 4.07
CA ALA A 248 -12.38 -16.76 4.18
C ALA A 248 -12.64 -15.49 4.99
N LEU A 249 -13.73 -14.78 4.73
CA LEU A 249 -14.10 -13.58 5.50
C LEU A 249 -14.40 -13.91 6.96
N GLU A 250 -15.06 -15.03 7.25
CA GLU A 250 -15.30 -15.50 8.62
C GLU A 250 -13.97 -15.75 9.36
N LYS A 251 -13.01 -16.42 8.71
CA LYS A 251 -11.66 -16.62 9.28
C LYS A 251 -10.92 -15.32 9.51
N LEU A 252 -10.99 -14.38 8.55
CA LEU A 252 -10.34 -13.08 8.63
C LEU A 252 -10.98 -12.17 9.68
N HIS A 253 -12.25 -12.31 9.94
CA HIS A 253 -12.96 -11.54 10.97
C HIS A 253 -12.50 -11.87 12.39
N ILE A 254 -12.14 -13.13 12.64
CA ILE A 254 -11.71 -13.60 13.97
C ILE A 254 -10.19 -13.78 14.10
N CYS A 255 -9.42 -13.51 13.06
CA CYS A 255 -7.96 -13.65 13.09
C CYS A 255 -7.32 -12.56 13.98
N SER A 256 -6.07 -12.77 14.36
CA SER A 256 -5.23 -11.73 14.93
C SER A 256 -4.34 -11.11 13.88
N ILE A 257 -4.10 -9.81 14.01
CA ILE A 257 -3.15 -9.08 13.16
C ILE A 257 -1.85 -8.88 13.94
N GLU A 258 -0.75 -9.35 13.38
CA GLU A 258 0.59 -9.12 13.90
C GLU A 258 1.29 -8.11 13.01
N ILE A 259 1.45 -6.87 13.49
CA ILE A 259 2.19 -5.83 12.81
C ILE A 259 3.67 -6.12 12.95
N GLN A 260 4.35 -6.33 11.81
CA GLN A 260 5.80 -6.53 11.77
C GLN A 260 6.50 -5.19 11.67
N THR A 261 7.50 -4.99 12.50
CA THR A 261 8.23 -3.72 12.53
C THR A 261 9.23 -3.62 11.39
N ASN A 262 9.39 -2.41 10.84
CA ASN A 262 10.13 -2.15 9.60
C ASN A 262 11.63 -2.35 9.65
N ALA A 263 12.21 -2.52 10.81
CA ALA A 263 13.66 -2.66 10.99
C ALA A 263 14.21 -4.05 10.60
N GLY A 264 13.49 -4.83 9.80
CA GLY A 264 13.88 -6.20 9.44
C GLY A 264 13.74 -7.18 10.59
N PHE A 265 13.09 -6.79 11.68
CA PHE A 265 12.86 -7.62 12.85
C PHE A 265 11.70 -8.58 12.61
N ARG A 266 11.86 -9.81 13.09
CA ARG A 266 10.85 -10.85 12.99
C ARG A 266 9.78 -10.75 14.07
N SER A 267 10.06 -10.00 15.15
CA SER A 267 9.14 -9.81 16.26
C SER A 267 9.37 -8.47 16.98
N TYR A 268 8.35 -8.02 17.72
CA TYR A 268 8.41 -6.86 18.60
C TYR A 268 9.52 -6.97 19.65
N ASP A 269 9.74 -8.18 20.19
CA ASP A 269 10.78 -8.46 21.16
C ASP A 269 12.18 -8.34 20.53
N GLU A 270 12.36 -8.82 19.29
CA GLU A 270 13.62 -8.69 18.56
C GLU A 270 13.95 -7.23 18.25
N GLN A 271 12.95 -6.41 17.90
CA GLN A 271 13.13 -4.97 17.72
C GLN A 271 13.58 -4.31 19.02
N TYR A 272 12.90 -4.59 20.13
CA TYR A 272 13.28 -4.08 21.44
C TYR A 272 14.74 -4.42 21.78
N GLU A 273 15.15 -5.66 21.60
CA GLU A 273 16.54 -6.09 21.85
C GLU A 273 17.55 -5.37 20.96
N SER A 274 17.20 -5.15 19.69
CA SER A 274 18.08 -4.43 18.76
C SER A 274 18.19 -2.94 19.12
N LEU A 275 17.08 -2.29 19.44
CA LEU A 275 17.11 -0.91 19.92
C LEU A 275 17.95 -0.79 21.17
N MET A 276 17.77 -1.69 22.16
CA MET A 276 18.55 -1.70 23.41
C MET A 276 20.04 -1.87 23.20
N ARG A 277 20.47 -2.59 22.14
CA ARG A 277 21.90 -2.72 21.78
C ARG A 277 22.50 -1.48 21.16
N ASN A 278 21.66 -0.66 20.51
CA ASN A 278 22.09 0.55 19.78
C ASN A 278 21.93 1.85 20.59
N LEU A 279 21.45 1.77 21.84
CA LEU A 279 21.38 2.93 22.73
C LEU A 279 22.77 3.39 23.17
N ASP A 280 22.90 4.68 23.52
CA ASP A 280 24.05 5.15 24.27
C ASP A 280 24.13 4.38 25.60
N PRO A 281 25.23 3.63 25.85
CA PRO A 281 25.40 2.87 27.09
C PRO A 281 25.30 3.73 28.36
N THR A 282 25.59 5.03 28.26
CA THR A 282 25.57 5.96 29.37
C THR A 282 24.22 6.66 29.58
N SER A 283 23.31 6.58 28.58
CA SER A 283 22.02 7.26 28.63
C SER A 283 20.97 6.44 29.39
N SER A 284 20.66 6.84 30.59
CA SER A 284 19.53 6.28 31.38
C SER A 284 18.18 6.74 30.86
N THR A 285 18.12 7.93 30.22
CA THR A 285 16.89 8.56 29.70
C THR A 285 16.37 7.81 28.47
N GLU A 286 17.23 7.49 27.52
CA GLU A 286 16.90 6.67 26.35
C GLU A 286 16.39 5.28 26.77
N ARG A 287 17.10 4.65 27.69
CA ARG A 287 16.73 3.32 28.21
C ARG A 287 15.35 3.32 28.89
N LYS A 288 15.07 4.38 29.67
CA LYS A 288 13.78 4.56 30.32
C LYS A 288 12.65 4.71 29.30
N PHE A 289 12.90 5.49 28.23
CA PHE A 289 11.96 5.70 27.15
C PHE A 289 11.60 4.39 26.43
N ILE A 290 12.58 3.64 25.94
CA ILE A 290 12.36 2.38 25.23
C ILE A 290 11.68 1.33 26.13
N ASN A 291 12.08 1.21 27.39
CA ASN A 291 11.47 0.30 28.33
C ASN A 291 9.99 0.62 28.58
N HIS A 292 9.66 1.93 28.69
CA HIS A 292 8.28 2.36 28.87
C HIS A 292 7.41 1.96 27.68
N LEU A 293 7.88 2.19 26.44
CA LEU A 293 7.15 1.81 25.25
C LEU A 293 6.93 0.29 25.18
N TYR A 294 7.99 -0.47 25.41
CA TYR A 294 7.95 -1.94 25.35
C TYR A 294 7.00 -2.54 26.39
N GLN A 295 7.08 -2.09 27.64
CA GLN A 295 6.24 -2.60 28.74
C GLN A 295 4.75 -2.30 28.57
N ASN A 296 4.43 -1.21 27.86
CA ASN A 296 3.05 -0.81 27.60
C ASN A 296 2.54 -1.29 26.22
N GLY A 297 3.34 -2.05 25.46
CA GLY A 297 2.97 -2.56 24.14
C GLY A 297 2.77 -1.46 23.10
N LEU A 298 3.51 -0.35 23.21
CA LEU A 298 3.43 0.80 22.34
C LEU A 298 4.40 0.66 21.16
N ARG A 299 4.14 1.37 20.05
CA ARG A 299 5.04 1.38 18.89
C ARG A 299 6.45 1.78 19.31
N LEU A 300 7.41 0.91 19.00
CA LEU A 300 8.84 1.17 19.17
C LEU A 300 9.38 2.03 18.01
N PRO A 301 10.48 2.78 18.23
CA PRO A 301 11.16 3.51 17.15
C PRO A 301 11.61 2.60 16.01
N ASP A 302 11.58 3.12 14.79
CA ASP A 302 12.08 2.41 13.60
C ASP A 302 13.61 2.36 13.56
N ALA A 303 14.29 3.33 14.18
CA ALA A 303 15.73 3.32 14.36
C ALA A 303 16.17 4.08 15.62
N ALA A 304 17.30 3.67 16.18
CA ALA A 304 18.04 4.41 17.20
C ALA A 304 19.32 5.01 16.62
N GLN A 305 19.72 6.17 17.12
CA GLN A 305 20.99 6.86 16.78
C GLN A 305 21.17 7.08 15.26
N LYS A 306 20.06 7.31 14.54
CA LYS A 306 20.06 7.55 13.10
C LYS A 306 20.47 8.98 12.81
N ARG A 307 21.48 9.15 11.93
CA ARG A 307 21.87 10.47 11.45
C ARG A 307 20.80 11.06 10.52
N VAL A 308 20.61 12.37 10.63
CA VAL A 308 19.74 13.10 9.71
C VAL A 308 20.49 13.40 8.43
N ASP A 309 19.97 12.99 7.28
CA ASP A 309 20.64 13.21 5.99
C ASP A 309 20.90 14.69 5.71
N GLY A 310 22.13 15.03 5.35
CA GLY A 310 22.52 16.39 4.95
C GLY A 310 22.72 17.39 6.10
N ILE A 311 22.58 16.99 7.37
CA ILE A 311 22.93 17.80 8.53
C ILE A 311 23.68 16.96 9.58
N PHE A 312 24.60 17.61 10.32
CA PHE A 312 25.39 16.94 11.37
C PHE A 312 24.58 16.84 12.68
N VAL A 313 23.44 16.15 12.63
CA VAL A 313 22.60 15.92 13.81
C VAL A 313 22.26 14.44 13.90
N GLN A 314 22.33 13.89 15.09
CA GLN A 314 22.01 12.49 15.39
C GLN A 314 21.05 12.46 16.57
N PRO A 315 19.70 12.45 16.30
CA PRO A 315 18.69 12.24 17.32
C PRO A 315 18.75 10.84 17.91
N ASP A 316 18.19 10.66 19.10
CA ASP A 316 18.24 9.36 19.79
C ASP A 316 17.37 8.33 19.10
N PHE A 317 16.17 8.74 18.63
CA PHE A 317 15.25 7.83 17.94
C PHE A 317 14.58 8.48 16.74
N TYR A 318 14.17 7.61 15.82
CA TYR A 318 13.48 7.98 14.60
C TYR A 318 12.23 7.12 14.41
N TYR A 319 11.14 7.76 14.01
CA TYR A 319 9.91 7.15 13.54
C TYR A 319 9.63 7.62 12.13
N GLU A 320 9.36 6.70 11.24
CA GLU A 320 8.93 7.06 9.89
C GLU A 320 7.54 7.71 9.88
N PRO A 321 7.31 8.67 8.94
CA PRO A 321 8.24 9.06 7.89
C PRO A 321 9.19 10.22 8.23
N ARG A 322 8.96 11.01 9.27
CA ARG A 322 9.72 12.25 9.55
C ARG A 322 9.63 12.71 11.00
N PHE A 323 9.56 11.79 11.94
CA PHE A 323 9.44 12.13 13.35
C PHE A 323 10.70 11.72 14.12
N TRP A 324 11.32 12.71 14.77
CA TRP A 324 12.59 12.56 15.47
C TRP A 324 12.42 12.78 16.96
N VAL A 325 13.03 11.93 17.76
CA VAL A 325 12.96 11.98 19.22
C VAL A 325 14.32 12.27 19.81
N PHE A 326 14.37 13.23 20.74
CA PHE A 326 15.51 13.51 21.60
C PHE A 326 15.15 13.16 23.05
N CYS A 327 16.09 12.54 23.74
CA CYS A 327 15.97 12.13 25.13
C CYS A 327 16.96 12.94 25.99
N ASP A 328 16.53 14.10 26.47
CA ASP A 328 17.38 15.01 27.22
C ASP A 328 17.59 14.54 28.66
N GLY A 329 18.84 14.21 28.97
CA GLY A 329 19.29 13.89 30.32
C GLY A 329 19.87 15.13 31.05
N THR A 330 20.49 14.91 32.22
CA THR A 330 21.10 15.95 33.05
C THR A 330 22.14 16.85 32.34
N PRO A 331 22.97 16.35 31.37
CA PRO A 331 23.91 17.21 30.67
C PRO A 331 23.25 18.35 29.87
N HIS A 332 22.01 18.16 29.44
CA HIS A 332 21.23 19.15 28.66
C HIS A 332 20.67 20.30 29.55
N ASP A 333 20.94 20.29 30.87
CA ASP A 333 20.59 21.41 31.75
C ASP A 333 21.59 22.58 31.63
N GLU A 334 22.79 22.35 31.07
CA GLU A 334 23.77 23.39 30.85
C GLU A 334 23.33 24.38 29.74
N PRO A 335 23.39 25.70 29.97
CA PRO A 335 22.89 26.70 29.04
C PRO A 335 23.51 26.62 27.63
N ALA A 336 24.79 26.30 27.55
CA ALA A 336 25.50 26.19 26.27
C ALA A 336 25.05 24.95 25.47
N VAL A 337 24.88 23.81 26.14
CA VAL A 337 24.41 22.57 25.53
C VAL A 337 22.95 22.75 25.06
N LYS A 338 22.11 23.36 25.89
CA LYS A 338 20.72 23.63 25.55
C LYS A 338 20.57 24.52 24.31
N ALA A 339 21.43 25.53 24.16
CA ALA A 339 21.42 26.41 22.99
C ALA A 339 21.85 25.65 21.70
N ASP A 340 22.85 24.79 21.78
CA ASP A 340 23.29 23.96 20.67
C ASP A 340 22.23 22.92 20.25
N ASP A 341 21.59 22.29 21.23
CA ASP A 341 20.51 21.34 20.98
C ASP A 341 19.30 22.01 20.31
N GLU A 342 18.96 23.23 20.71
CA GLU A 342 17.88 23.97 20.07
C GLU A 342 18.19 24.31 18.61
N ILE A 343 19.43 24.70 18.29
CA ILE A 343 19.88 24.93 16.91
C ILE A 343 19.76 23.65 16.08
N LYS A 344 20.16 22.50 16.63
CA LYS A 344 20.05 21.19 15.98
C LYS A 344 18.60 20.84 15.67
N ARG A 345 17.70 21.01 16.64
CA ARG A 345 16.25 20.75 16.49
C ARG A 345 15.63 21.66 15.45
N GLN A 346 15.94 22.95 15.48
CA GLN A 346 15.45 23.91 14.48
C GLN A 346 15.92 23.55 13.05
N SER A 347 17.13 23.04 12.91
CA SER A 347 17.66 22.57 11.62
C SER A 347 16.87 21.40 11.05
N ILE A 348 16.37 20.50 11.90
CA ILE A 348 15.49 19.39 11.50
C ILE A 348 14.10 19.94 11.12
N MET A 349 13.52 20.79 11.97
CA MET A 349 12.19 21.37 11.75
C MET A 349 12.14 22.24 10.49
N ALA A 350 13.21 22.93 10.15
CA ALA A 350 13.31 23.75 8.92
C ALA A 350 13.18 22.91 7.62
N ARG A 351 13.35 21.60 7.71
CA ARG A 351 13.15 20.65 6.59
C ARG A 351 11.72 20.13 6.47
N GLY A 352 10.83 20.54 7.37
CA GLY A 352 9.47 20.04 7.46
C GLY A 352 9.35 18.73 8.24
N ASP A 353 10.40 18.33 8.97
CA ASP A 353 10.38 17.15 9.84
C ASP A 353 9.87 17.57 11.23
N GLU A 354 9.27 16.63 11.95
CA GLU A 354 8.75 16.87 13.31
C GLU A 354 9.77 16.41 14.35
N VAL A 355 9.95 17.24 15.39
CA VAL A 355 10.85 16.96 16.51
C VAL A 355 10.06 16.87 17.80
N TRP A 356 10.31 15.83 18.58
CA TRP A 356 9.73 15.63 19.89
C TRP A 356 10.83 15.38 20.92
N VAL A 357 10.67 15.95 22.12
CA VAL A 357 11.69 15.90 23.17
C VAL A 357 11.12 15.27 24.42
N TYR A 358 11.81 14.25 24.93
CA TYR A 358 11.60 13.71 26.27
C TYR A 358 12.66 14.23 27.20
N TYR A 359 12.27 15.04 28.14
CA TYR A 359 13.14 15.54 29.19
C TYR A 359 13.05 14.64 30.43
N TYR A 360 14.17 14.26 31.00
CA TYR A 360 14.24 13.25 32.07
C TYR A 360 13.38 13.54 33.31
N LYS A 361 12.99 14.81 33.55
CA LYS A 361 12.10 15.22 34.64
C LYS A 361 10.61 15.13 34.31
N ASP A 362 10.28 14.91 33.04
CA ASP A 362 8.88 14.82 32.61
C ASP A 362 8.24 13.51 33.03
N ASP A 363 6.92 13.56 33.25
CA ASP A 363 6.12 12.35 33.33
C ASP A 363 5.99 11.70 31.96
N LEU A 364 6.83 10.70 31.71
CA LEU A 364 6.93 10.02 30.42
C LEU A 364 5.56 9.44 29.99
N ALA A 365 4.80 8.85 30.91
CA ALA A 365 3.50 8.28 30.58
C ALA A 365 2.51 9.35 30.10
N ALA A 366 2.50 10.50 30.78
CA ALA A 366 1.62 11.61 30.44
C ALA A 366 1.97 12.27 29.09
N ILE A 367 3.26 12.40 28.76
CA ILE A 367 3.66 13.03 27.49
C ILE A 367 3.54 12.07 26.29
N VAL A 368 3.78 10.78 26.47
CA VAL A 368 3.56 9.73 25.45
C VAL A 368 2.06 9.63 25.12
N ALA A 369 1.19 9.67 26.12
CA ALA A 369 -0.26 9.61 25.94
C ALA A 369 -0.83 10.80 25.12
N LYS A 370 -0.10 11.92 25.01
CA LYS A 370 -0.52 13.08 24.19
C LYS A 370 -0.27 12.88 22.69
N ARG A 371 0.47 11.84 22.31
CA ARG A 371 0.83 11.55 20.92
C ARG A 371 0.43 10.12 20.55
N PRO A 372 -0.86 9.78 20.60
CA PRO A 372 -1.35 8.45 20.21
C PRO A 372 -1.14 8.17 18.70
N ASP A 373 -0.99 9.21 17.90
CA ASP A 373 -0.63 9.16 16.48
C ASP A 373 0.75 8.51 16.26
N ILE A 374 1.71 8.72 17.15
CA ILE A 374 3.06 8.18 17.09
C ILE A 374 3.20 6.94 17.97
N PHE A 375 2.84 7.06 19.25
CA PHE A 375 3.03 6.04 20.29
C PHE A 375 1.78 5.18 20.49
N ARG A 376 1.20 4.71 19.38
CA ARG A 376 -0.01 3.88 19.41
C ARG A 376 0.26 2.50 20.00
N LYS A 377 -0.81 1.84 20.47
CA LYS A 377 -0.73 0.47 20.96
C LYS A 377 -0.56 -0.49 19.79
N VAL A 378 0.39 -1.42 19.89
CA VAL A 378 0.72 -2.41 18.84
C VAL A 378 0.76 -3.84 19.38
N ARG A 379 0.63 -4.01 20.72
CA ARG A 379 0.60 -5.32 21.39
C ARG A 379 -0.41 -5.36 22.54
#